data_5f731e5f5108c1cc94a76a9ee2be8d78
#
_entry.id   5f731e5f5108c1cc94a76a9ee2be8d78
#
_cell.length_a   1.000
_cell.length_b   1.000
_cell.length_c   1.000
_cell.angle_alpha   90.00
_cell.angle_beta   90.00
_cell.angle_gamma   90.00
#
_symmetry.space_group_name_H-M   'P 1'
#
loop_
_entity.id
_entity.type
_entity.pdbx_description
1 polymer ?
#
loop_
_entity_poly.entity_id
_entity_poly.type
_entity_poly.pdbx_seq_one_letter_code
_entity_poly.pdbx_strand_id
1 'polypeptide(L)'
;MNCVFCKIVRGEESARKVYEDEKVLAFYTIVPEANFHVLVIPKEHFEKFDELDGETAYYLLQAVAKIARSFNLDHFRVVNKNGFSAGQRVPHLHIHILSGNLPKGIIP
;
A
#
# COMPACT_ATOMS: atom_id res chain seq x y z
N MET A 1 4.32 20.28 -1.98
CA MET A 1 4.21 19.31 -0.89
C MET A 1 5.36 18.32 -0.96
N ASN A 2 6.02 18.10 0.15
CA ASN A 2 7.21 17.23 0.20
C ASN A 2 6.84 15.82 0.65
N CYS A 3 6.14 15.09 -0.21
CA CYS A 3 5.68 13.74 0.07
C CYS A 3 6.50 12.74 -0.75
N VAL A 4 7.17 11.80 -0.07
CA VAL A 4 8.03 10.82 -0.75
C VAL A 4 7.22 9.93 -1.70
N PHE A 5 5.97 9.58 -1.34
CA PHE A 5 5.14 8.75 -2.23
C PHE A 5 4.67 9.54 -3.45
N CYS A 6 4.35 10.83 -3.28
CA CYS A 6 4.06 11.69 -4.44
C CYS A 6 5.26 11.77 -5.36
N LYS A 7 6.47 11.82 -4.80
CA LYS A 7 7.70 11.83 -5.61
C LYS A 7 7.87 10.54 -6.39
N ILE A 8 7.53 9.40 -5.77
CA ILE A 8 7.59 8.11 -6.47
C ILE A 8 6.58 8.10 -7.63
N VAL A 9 5.38 8.60 -7.39
CA VAL A 9 4.35 8.69 -8.44
C VAL A 9 4.83 9.54 -9.62
N ARG A 10 5.53 10.64 -9.35
CA ARG A 10 6.03 11.53 -10.39
C ARG A 10 7.33 11.05 -11.03
N GLY A 11 7.90 9.95 -10.54
CA GLY A 11 9.17 9.44 -11.05
C GLY A 11 10.39 10.19 -10.55
N GLU A 12 10.24 11.00 -9.51
CA GLU A 12 11.35 11.76 -8.91
C GLU A 12 12.10 10.96 -7.86
N GLU A 13 11.51 9.86 -7.40
CA GLU A 13 12.12 8.96 -6.44
C GLU A 13 11.90 7.54 -6.95
N SER A 14 12.94 6.69 -6.89
CA SER A 14 12.83 5.35 -7.42
C SER A 14 12.10 4.41 -6.46
N ALA A 15 11.46 3.39 -7.03
CA ALA A 15 10.81 2.33 -6.28
C ALA A 15 10.74 1.08 -7.15
N ARG A 16 10.72 -0.09 -6.51
CA ARG A 16 10.57 -1.37 -7.23
C ARG A 16 9.08 -1.64 -7.41
N LYS A 17 8.55 -1.20 -8.54
CA LYS A 17 7.12 -1.31 -8.83
C LYS A 17 6.70 -2.75 -9.08
N VAL A 18 5.52 -3.12 -8.61
CA VAL A 18 4.91 -4.43 -8.86
C VAL A 18 3.57 -4.30 -9.57
N TYR A 19 2.96 -3.13 -9.57
CA TYR A 19 1.66 -2.92 -10.20
C TYR A 19 1.44 -1.43 -10.44
N GLU A 20 0.81 -1.10 -11.53
CA GLU A 20 0.45 0.29 -11.81
C GLU A 20 -0.74 0.34 -12.75
N ASP A 21 -1.69 1.22 -12.45
CA ASP A 21 -2.76 1.58 -13.37
C ASP A 21 -2.91 3.11 -13.34
N GLU A 22 -4.00 3.64 -13.91
CA GLU A 22 -4.15 5.09 -14.02
C GLU A 22 -4.31 5.78 -12.66
N LYS A 23 -4.76 5.07 -11.64
CA LYS A 23 -5.07 5.65 -10.32
C LYS A 23 -4.22 5.12 -9.18
N VAL A 24 -3.55 3.99 -9.36
CA VAL A 24 -2.89 3.27 -8.28
C VAL A 24 -1.48 2.86 -8.70
N LEU A 25 -0.58 2.89 -7.72
CA LEU A 25 0.78 2.40 -7.87
C LEU A 25 1.08 1.49 -6.69
N ALA A 26 1.77 0.38 -6.94
CA ALA A 26 2.21 -0.50 -5.87
C ALA A 26 3.68 -0.84 -6.03
N PHE A 27 4.41 -0.92 -4.91
CA PHE A 27 5.85 -1.15 -4.93
C PHE A 27 6.28 -1.82 -3.63
N TYR A 28 7.46 -2.45 -3.67
CA TYR A 28 8.04 -3.05 -2.47
C TYR A 28 8.47 -1.96 -1.50
N THR A 29 8.16 -2.15 -0.22
CA THR A 29 8.67 -1.25 0.82
C THR A 29 10.18 -1.46 0.99
N ILE A 30 10.89 -0.40 1.40
CA ILE A 30 12.32 -0.50 1.71
C ILE A 30 12.58 -0.96 3.14
N VAL A 31 11.53 -1.07 3.96
CA VAL A 31 11.62 -1.56 5.35
C VAL A 31 10.62 -2.70 5.56
N PRO A 32 10.88 -3.87 4.96
CA PRO A 32 9.91 -4.97 5.01
C PRO A 32 9.78 -5.55 6.41
N GLU A 33 8.54 -5.92 6.76
CA GLU A 33 8.22 -6.59 8.01
C GLU A 33 7.82 -8.05 7.77
N ALA A 34 7.89 -8.50 6.53
CA ALA A 34 7.55 -9.87 6.12
C ALA A 34 8.35 -10.20 4.87
N ASN A 35 8.37 -11.48 4.48
CA ASN A 35 9.09 -11.91 3.27
C ASN A 35 8.56 -11.18 2.03
N PHE A 36 7.25 -11.03 1.94
CA PHE A 36 6.59 -10.24 0.90
C PHE A 36 5.93 -9.05 1.58
N HIS A 37 6.29 -7.85 1.20
CA HIS A 37 5.71 -6.65 1.79
C HIS A 37 5.65 -5.57 0.73
N VAL A 38 4.45 -5.32 0.24
CA VAL A 38 4.16 -4.35 -0.82
C VAL A 38 3.26 -3.25 -0.27
N LEU A 39 3.49 -2.03 -0.72
CA LEU A 39 2.64 -0.88 -0.42
C LEU A 39 1.82 -0.54 -1.65
N VAL A 40 0.52 -0.36 -1.46
CA VAL A 40 -0.41 0.03 -2.53
C VAL A 40 -0.89 1.43 -2.21
N ILE A 41 -0.65 2.36 -3.11
CA ILE A 41 -0.97 3.77 -2.89
C ILE A 41 -1.85 4.33 -4.01
N PRO A 42 -2.72 5.29 -3.70
CA PRO A 42 -3.35 6.08 -4.75
C PRO A 42 -2.32 7.06 -5.31
N LYS A 43 -2.40 7.33 -6.61
CA LYS A 43 -1.53 8.33 -7.24
C LYS A 43 -1.86 9.73 -6.78
N GLU A 44 -3.16 9.99 -6.59
CA GLU A 44 -3.60 11.23 -5.98
C GLU A 44 -3.27 11.22 -4.49
N HIS A 45 -2.89 12.37 -3.95
CA HIS A 45 -2.51 12.45 -2.55
C HIS A 45 -3.73 12.50 -1.65
N PHE A 46 -3.97 11.41 -0.92
CA PHE A 46 -4.89 11.35 0.21
C PHE A 46 -4.04 10.99 1.42
N GLU A 47 -4.33 11.56 2.56
CA GLU A 47 -3.56 11.23 3.75
C GLU A 47 -4.12 10.00 4.44
N LYS A 48 -5.46 9.92 4.60
CA LYS A 48 -6.11 8.86 5.35
C LYS A 48 -7.28 8.27 4.59
N PHE A 49 -7.71 7.09 5.03
CA PHE A 49 -8.76 6.30 4.41
C PHE A 49 -10.08 7.05 4.26
N ASP A 50 -10.46 7.85 5.27
CA ASP A 50 -11.74 8.54 5.27
C ASP A 50 -11.80 9.73 4.29
N GLU A 51 -10.68 10.03 3.64
CA GLU A 51 -10.64 11.07 2.59
C GLU A 51 -10.92 10.52 1.20
N LEU A 52 -10.95 9.19 1.06
CA LEU A 52 -11.09 8.57 -0.27
C LEU A 52 -12.47 8.81 -0.88
N ASP A 53 -12.48 9.02 -2.21
CA ASP A 53 -13.71 8.92 -2.99
C ASP A 53 -13.95 7.46 -3.38
N GLY A 54 -15.15 7.16 -3.85
CA GLY A 54 -15.54 5.79 -4.18
C GLY A 54 -14.75 5.21 -5.34
N GLU A 55 -14.41 6.01 -6.33
CA GLU A 55 -13.66 5.54 -7.50
C GLU A 55 -12.25 5.12 -7.11
N THR A 56 -11.54 5.98 -6.36
CA THR A 56 -10.19 5.66 -5.92
C THR A 56 -10.19 4.44 -5.01
N ALA A 57 -11.17 4.35 -4.11
CA ALA A 57 -11.29 3.19 -3.23
C ALA A 57 -11.47 1.91 -4.04
N TYR A 58 -12.31 1.94 -5.09
CA TYR A 58 -12.52 0.80 -5.96
C TYR A 58 -11.19 0.35 -6.60
N TYR A 59 -10.45 1.29 -7.18
CA TYR A 59 -9.17 0.98 -7.83
C TYR A 59 -8.16 0.40 -6.84
N LEU A 60 -8.11 0.93 -5.62
CA LEU A 60 -7.21 0.42 -4.58
C LEU A 60 -7.54 -1.03 -4.22
N LEU A 61 -8.81 -1.34 -4.01
CA LEU A 61 -9.23 -2.69 -3.66
C LEU A 61 -8.99 -3.67 -4.79
N GLN A 62 -9.25 -3.25 -6.04
CA GLN A 62 -8.95 -4.08 -7.21
C GLN A 62 -7.46 -4.36 -7.31
N ALA A 63 -6.61 -3.35 -7.07
CA ALA A 63 -5.16 -3.52 -7.12
C ALA A 63 -4.69 -4.55 -6.09
N VAL A 64 -5.19 -4.45 -4.86
CA VAL A 64 -4.84 -5.41 -3.80
C VAL A 64 -5.20 -6.84 -4.22
N ALA A 65 -6.41 -7.03 -4.73
CA ALA A 65 -6.86 -8.36 -5.15
C ALA A 65 -6.02 -8.89 -6.31
N LYS A 66 -5.72 -8.05 -7.29
CA LYS A 66 -4.91 -8.45 -8.46
C LYS A 66 -3.49 -8.83 -8.05
N ILE A 67 -2.88 -8.07 -7.15
CA ILE A 67 -1.53 -8.36 -6.67
C ILE A 67 -1.52 -9.70 -5.93
N ALA A 68 -2.47 -9.93 -5.04
CA ALA A 68 -2.54 -11.17 -4.29
C ALA A 68 -2.65 -12.38 -5.23
N ARG A 69 -3.47 -12.26 -6.29
CA ARG A 69 -3.61 -13.34 -7.27
C ARG A 69 -2.35 -13.53 -8.09
N SER A 70 -1.74 -12.46 -8.56
CA SER A 70 -0.57 -12.57 -9.46
C SER A 70 0.66 -13.11 -8.77
N PHE A 71 0.78 -12.93 -7.46
CA PHE A 71 1.89 -13.47 -6.68
C PHE A 71 1.51 -14.76 -5.96
N ASN A 72 0.31 -15.30 -6.21
CA ASN A 72 -0.17 -16.56 -5.62
C ASN A 72 -0.07 -16.55 -4.10
N LEU A 73 -0.51 -15.48 -3.48
CA LEU A 73 -0.46 -15.37 -2.02
C LEU A 73 -1.61 -16.18 -1.41
N ASP A 74 -1.27 -17.23 -0.65
CA ASP A 74 -2.26 -18.06 0.03
C ASP A 74 -2.65 -17.49 1.39
N HIS A 75 -1.65 -16.96 2.11
CA HIS A 75 -1.85 -16.38 3.44
C HIS A 75 -1.25 -14.98 3.44
N PHE A 76 -2.09 -13.98 3.65
CA PHE A 76 -1.60 -12.60 3.62
C PHE A 76 -2.48 -11.71 4.47
N ARG A 77 -1.92 -10.59 4.88
CA ARG A 77 -2.63 -9.53 5.61
C ARG A 77 -2.72 -8.30 4.75
N VAL A 78 -3.85 -7.61 4.87
CA VAL A 78 -4.06 -6.32 4.24
C VAL A 78 -4.27 -5.33 5.38
N VAL A 79 -3.39 -4.34 5.49
CA VAL A 79 -3.37 -3.43 6.62
C VAL A 79 -3.32 -1.99 6.13
N ASN A 80 -4.18 -1.15 6.70
CA ASN A 80 -4.14 0.29 6.46
C ASN A 80 -4.11 0.99 7.82
N LYS A 81 -3.13 1.85 8.01
CA LYS A 81 -2.94 2.58 9.26
C LYS A 81 -3.23 4.05 8.99
N ASN A 82 -4.11 4.64 9.78
CA ASN A 82 -4.58 6.01 9.58
C ASN A 82 -4.24 6.87 10.79
N GLY A 83 -3.30 7.79 10.60
CA GLY A 83 -2.84 8.69 11.64
C GLY A 83 -1.60 8.16 12.34
N PHE A 84 -0.84 9.07 12.90
CA PHE A 84 0.45 8.76 13.51
C PHE A 84 0.34 7.75 14.65
N SER A 85 -0.62 7.93 15.56
CA SER A 85 -0.75 7.04 16.71
C SER A 85 -1.24 5.64 16.33
N ALA A 86 -1.82 5.49 15.12
CA ALA A 86 -2.20 4.18 14.60
C ALA A 86 -1.06 3.52 13.82
N GLY A 87 0.10 4.18 13.74
CA GLY A 87 1.26 3.61 13.09
C GLY A 87 1.57 4.15 11.70
N GLN A 88 0.80 5.13 11.21
CA GLN A 88 1.08 5.73 9.90
C GLN A 88 2.31 6.62 10.00
N ARG A 89 3.37 6.27 9.26
CA ARG A 89 4.62 7.01 9.29
C ARG A 89 4.79 7.95 8.09
N VAL A 90 4.17 7.61 6.95
CA VAL A 90 4.17 8.49 5.78
C VAL A 90 2.75 9.01 5.60
N PRO A 91 2.55 10.34 5.59
CA PRO A 91 1.20 10.93 5.51
C PRO A 91 0.66 10.96 4.08
N HIS A 92 0.63 9.80 3.46
CA HIS A 92 0.05 9.52 2.15
C HIS A 92 -0.53 8.12 2.28
N LEU A 93 -1.82 7.98 2.09
CA LEU A 93 -2.52 6.72 2.30
C LEU A 93 -1.79 5.56 1.62
N HIS A 94 -1.56 4.49 2.36
CA HIS A 94 -0.99 3.28 1.78
C HIS A 94 -1.54 2.04 2.45
N ILE A 95 -1.78 1.03 1.64
CA ILE A 95 -2.28 -0.26 2.09
C ILE A 95 -1.11 -1.23 2.03
N HIS A 96 -0.82 -1.89 3.16
CA HIS A 96 0.22 -2.90 3.24
C HIS A 96 -0.35 -4.25 2.84
N ILE A 97 0.37 -4.97 1.99
CA ILE A 97 0.10 -6.39 1.74
C ILE A 97 1.31 -7.15 2.25
N LEU A 98 1.11 -7.98 3.27
CA LEU A 98 2.20 -8.73 3.91
C LEU A 98 1.92 -10.22 3.82
N SER A 99 2.95 -11.00 3.48
CA SER A 99 2.83 -12.43 3.36
C SER A 99 4.17 -13.10 3.69
N GLY A 100 4.10 -14.30 4.24
CA GLY A 100 5.28 -15.06 4.61
C GLY A 100 5.93 -14.54 5.89
N ASN A 101 6.21 -15.44 6.83
CA ASN A 101 6.85 -15.11 8.09
C ASN A 101 6.20 -13.93 8.81
N LEU A 102 4.87 -13.99 8.90
CA LEU A 102 4.10 -12.90 9.50
C LEU A 102 4.21 -12.92 11.01
N PRO A 103 4.24 -11.73 11.66
CA PRO A 103 4.15 -11.69 13.11
C PRO A 103 2.79 -12.23 13.54
N LYS A 104 2.72 -12.76 14.77
CA LYS A 104 1.47 -13.34 15.27
C LYS A 104 0.39 -12.28 15.34
N GLY A 105 -0.82 -12.67 14.90
CA GLY A 105 -1.98 -11.83 15.04
C GLY A 105 -2.43 -11.78 16.50
N ILE A 106 -3.04 -10.68 16.88
CA ILE A 106 -3.53 -10.49 18.25
C ILE A 106 -4.93 -11.06 18.37
N ILE A 107 -5.74 -10.89 17.35
CA ILE A 107 -7.10 -11.41 17.32
C ILE A 107 -7.31 -12.20 16.04
N PRO A 108 -8.14 -13.24 16.10
CA PRO A 108 -8.43 -14.05 14.91
C PRO A 108 -9.24 -13.27 13.88
#